data_797619b442c3301f8650c8523a7bbf02
#
_entry.id   797619b442c3301f8650c8523a7bbf02
#
_cell.length_a   1.000
_cell.length_b   1.000
_cell.length_c   1.000
_cell.angle_alpha   90.00
_cell.angle_beta   90.00
_cell.angle_gamma   90.00
#
_symmetry.space_group_name_H-M   'P 1'
#
loop_
_entity.id
_entity.type
_entity.pdbx_description
1 polymer ?
#
loop_
_entity_poly.entity_id
_entity_poly.type
_entity_poly.pdbx_seq_one_letter_code
_entity_poly.pdbx_strand_id
1 'polypeptide(L)'
;MKSGIRNLTEGKIFSTLIRLALPLMGTSFLQMAYTLMAMSWVGRLGTTSHPEIATKSEAAIGAIGLLLWLTSSVAYLAMIGSEVAVGQSIGAKKMKRATVYASHSTTIAIVLSIIWVLILFTFAQPILSFFKLEADITADAVLYLRILTISLPFQFLSYNFTGIYNGAGRSIVPFRNNAAGLVLNMILDPILMFWMDMGLHGAAVGTVAAQLFVFSLFLYQVKFGSRILGNFKFFIKPKAIYLKRILFLGTPVSVMNSLYAIINMNLARIASIHGGHLGMMAQTTGGQIEAVTWNTSQGFSTALSAFVAQNYAANKIERGKKAYIYTIRVMLTLGVAVSICFILFGAQIFGIIVPEENAMKAGAEYLFVMGLVQIFMMFELTTQGMFNGIGRTIEPAVISITFNALRIPLAYYLASQMGVTGVWWAIAISTVCKGIILPTWFAIVYRRIKKKNPKPKVG
;
A
#
# COMPACT_ATOMS: atom_id res chain seq x y z
N MET A 1 -9.98 -7.69 33.28
CA MET A 1 -10.38 -7.38 31.88
C MET A 1 -9.10 -7.27 31.04
N LYS A 2 -8.83 -8.22 30.14
CA LYS A 2 -7.65 -8.17 29.28
C LYS A 2 -7.84 -6.98 28.31
N SER A 3 -7.04 -5.91 28.48
CA SER A 3 -7.05 -4.77 27.56
C SER A 3 -6.85 -5.31 26.14
N GLY A 4 -7.70 -4.92 25.22
CA GLY A 4 -7.62 -5.35 23.82
C GLY A 4 -6.35 -4.86 23.09
N ILE A 5 -5.43 -4.21 23.78
CA ILE A 5 -4.17 -3.65 23.34
C ILE A 5 -3.06 -4.64 23.60
N ARG A 6 -2.20 -4.83 22.60
CA ARG A 6 -0.99 -5.64 22.76
C ARG A 6 0.19 -4.76 23.12
N ASN A 7 0.80 -5.05 24.25
CA ASN A 7 2.05 -4.41 24.67
C ASN A 7 3.22 -4.95 23.83
N LEU A 8 3.76 -4.13 22.92
CA LEU A 8 4.89 -4.49 22.06
C LEU A 8 6.25 -4.14 22.73
N THR A 9 6.22 -3.53 23.91
CA THR A 9 7.42 -3.10 24.61
C THR A 9 8.08 -4.21 25.43
N GLU A 10 7.46 -5.41 25.45
CA GLU A 10 7.91 -6.58 26.24
C GLU A 10 7.90 -7.85 25.39
N GLY A 11 8.47 -8.94 25.89
CA GLY A 11 8.52 -10.25 25.24
C GLY A 11 9.56 -10.38 24.12
N LYS A 12 9.55 -11.51 23.41
CA LYS A 12 10.52 -11.83 22.34
C LYS A 12 10.25 -10.98 21.09
N ILE A 13 11.26 -10.24 20.62
CA ILE A 13 11.16 -9.28 19.51
C ILE A 13 10.74 -9.99 18.21
N PHE A 14 11.49 -11.02 17.82
CA PHE A 14 11.28 -11.72 16.54
C PHE A 14 9.89 -12.33 16.43
N SER A 15 9.45 -13.09 17.43
CA SER A 15 8.11 -13.68 17.47
C SER A 15 7.00 -12.63 17.42
N THR A 16 7.22 -11.46 18.04
CA THR A 16 6.25 -10.37 18.03
C THR A 16 6.16 -9.74 16.63
N LEU A 17 7.30 -9.51 15.97
CA LEU A 17 7.34 -8.97 14.61
C LEU A 17 6.66 -9.90 13.59
N ILE A 18 7.01 -11.20 13.59
CA ILE A 18 6.40 -12.18 12.69
C ILE A 18 4.88 -12.23 12.89
N ARG A 19 4.43 -12.24 14.14
CA ARG A 19 2.99 -12.28 14.46
C ARG A 19 2.24 -11.02 14.02
N LEU A 20 2.93 -9.88 13.90
CA LEU A 20 2.35 -8.65 13.33
C LEU A 20 2.44 -8.67 11.79
N ALA A 21 3.56 -9.10 11.23
CA ALA A 21 3.83 -9.06 9.81
C ALA A 21 2.97 -10.06 9.01
N LEU A 22 2.81 -11.30 9.50
CA LEU A 22 2.06 -12.33 8.79
C LEU A 22 0.63 -11.93 8.42
N PRO A 23 -0.20 -11.36 9.33
CA PRO A 23 -1.52 -10.89 8.94
C PRO A 23 -1.49 -9.75 7.93
N LEU A 24 -0.50 -8.84 8.03
CA LEU A 24 -0.36 -7.71 7.09
C LEU A 24 0.01 -8.20 5.69
N MET A 25 0.96 -9.12 5.59
CA MET A 25 1.29 -9.80 4.33
C MET A 25 0.08 -10.56 3.77
N GLY A 26 -0.62 -11.29 4.63
CA GLY A 26 -1.83 -12.03 4.26
C GLY A 26 -2.89 -11.11 3.65
N THR A 27 -3.09 -9.90 4.18
CA THR A 27 -4.01 -8.92 3.58
C THR A 27 -3.58 -8.55 2.16
N SER A 28 -2.29 -8.26 1.96
CA SER A 28 -1.76 -7.89 0.64
C SER A 28 -1.86 -9.02 -0.39
N PHE A 29 -1.57 -10.25 0.02
CA PHE A 29 -1.72 -11.42 -0.87
C PHE A 29 -3.17 -11.73 -1.23
N LEU A 30 -4.09 -11.60 -0.28
CA LEU A 30 -5.52 -11.74 -0.55
C LEU A 30 -6.01 -10.65 -1.51
N GLN A 31 -5.56 -9.42 -1.35
CA GLN A 31 -5.90 -8.32 -2.24
C GLN A 31 -5.36 -8.55 -3.65
N MET A 32 -4.14 -9.07 -3.79
CA MET A 32 -3.58 -9.46 -5.08
C MET A 32 -4.39 -10.58 -5.74
N ALA A 33 -4.72 -11.63 -5.00
CA ALA A 33 -5.56 -12.73 -5.50
C ALA A 33 -6.95 -12.23 -5.93
N TYR A 34 -7.56 -11.33 -5.15
CA TYR A 34 -8.81 -10.68 -5.54
C TYR A 34 -8.68 -9.89 -6.85
N THR A 35 -7.63 -9.08 -7.01
CA THR A 35 -7.42 -8.30 -8.25
C THR A 35 -7.34 -9.21 -9.47
N LEU A 36 -6.59 -10.30 -9.38
CA LEU A 36 -6.48 -11.29 -10.47
C LEU A 36 -7.82 -11.97 -10.77
N MET A 37 -8.59 -12.31 -9.73
CA MET A 37 -9.91 -12.91 -9.89
C MET A 37 -10.92 -11.93 -10.49
N ALA A 38 -10.95 -10.67 -10.04
CA ALA A 38 -11.81 -9.63 -10.59
C ALA A 38 -11.54 -9.39 -12.08
N MET A 39 -10.27 -9.31 -12.48
CA MET A 39 -9.88 -9.26 -13.89
C MET A 39 -10.38 -10.48 -14.67
N SER A 40 -10.26 -11.68 -14.10
CA SER A 40 -10.77 -12.91 -14.74
C SER A 40 -12.29 -12.90 -14.93
N TRP A 41 -13.07 -12.34 -14.01
CA TRP A 41 -14.51 -12.19 -14.17
C TRP A 41 -14.86 -11.19 -15.26
N VAL A 42 -14.20 -10.03 -15.27
CA VAL A 42 -14.43 -8.99 -16.29
C VAL A 42 -14.06 -9.49 -17.68
N GLY A 43 -12.94 -10.21 -17.83
CA GLY A 43 -12.53 -10.83 -19.09
C GLY A 43 -13.49 -11.89 -19.63
N ARG A 44 -14.45 -12.34 -18.82
CA ARG A 44 -15.53 -13.28 -19.25
C ARG A 44 -16.83 -12.59 -19.62
N LEU A 45 -16.94 -11.26 -19.49
CA LEU A 45 -18.12 -10.52 -19.92
C LEU A 45 -18.26 -10.60 -21.45
N GLY A 46 -19.41 -11.03 -21.91
CA GLY A 46 -19.76 -11.05 -23.35
C GLY A 46 -19.01 -12.08 -24.23
N THR A 47 -18.22 -12.99 -23.62
CA THR A 47 -17.34 -13.92 -24.37
C THR A 47 -18.03 -14.81 -25.39
N THR A 48 -19.32 -15.06 -25.29
CA THR A 48 -20.08 -15.92 -26.20
C THR A 48 -20.77 -15.17 -27.35
N SER A 49 -21.16 -13.91 -27.13
CA SER A 49 -21.96 -13.15 -28.11
C SER A 49 -21.29 -11.85 -28.56
N HIS A 50 -20.54 -11.20 -27.69
CA HIS A 50 -19.94 -9.88 -27.91
C HIS A 50 -18.57 -9.77 -27.23
N PRO A 51 -17.47 -10.33 -27.81
CA PRO A 51 -16.13 -10.33 -27.20
C PRO A 51 -15.57 -8.92 -26.96
N GLU A 52 -16.03 -7.94 -27.71
CA GLU A 52 -15.70 -6.53 -27.53
C GLU A 52 -16.13 -5.92 -26.18
N ILE A 53 -17.17 -6.49 -25.52
CA ILE A 53 -17.63 -6.04 -24.20
C ILE A 53 -16.54 -6.29 -23.14
N ALA A 54 -15.87 -7.43 -23.18
CA ALA A 54 -14.78 -7.74 -22.26
C ALA A 54 -13.63 -6.74 -22.40
N THR A 55 -13.16 -6.52 -23.62
CA THR A 55 -12.04 -5.60 -23.92
C THR A 55 -12.40 -4.15 -23.52
N LYS A 56 -13.63 -3.69 -23.80
CA LYS A 56 -14.12 -2.38 -23.40
C LYS A 56 -14.20 -2.23 -21.88
N SER A 57 -14.70 -3.25 -21.18
CA SER A 57 -14.79 -3.27 -19.73
C SER A 57 -13.42 -3.27 -19.07
N GLU A 58 -12.46 -4.02 -19.60
CA GLU A 58 -11.06 -4.02 -19.10
C GLU A 58 -10.40 -2.65 -19.30
N ALA A 59 -10.62 -1.99 -20.42
CA ALA A 59 -10.10 -0.65 -20.66
C ALA A 59 -10.69 0.39 -19.67
N ALA A 60 -11.99 0.30 -19.38
CA ALA A 60 -12.65 1.13 -18.37
C ALA A 60 -12.04 0.91 -16.98
N ILE A 61 -11.88 -0.35 -16.55
CA ILE A 61 -11.27 -0.70 -15.25
C ILE A 61 -9.81 -0.25 -15.18
N GLY A 62 -9.06 -0.39 -16.25
CA GLY A 62 -7.67 0.05 -16.32
C GLY A 62 -7.52 1.56 -16.06
N ALA A 63 -8.38 2.38 -16.68
CA ALA A 63 -8.40 3.82 -16.45
C ALA A 63 -8.79 4.17 -15.00
N ILE A 64 -9.76 3.46 -14.44
CA ILE A 64 -10.24 3.66 -13.08
C ILE A 64 -9.21 3.16 -12.06
N GLY A 65 -8.44 2.12 -12.37
CA GLY A 65 -7.43 1.54 -11.48
C GLY A 65 -6.42 2.57 -10.94
N LEU A 66 -5.98 3.51 -11.79
CA LEU A 66 -5.12 4.61 -11.38
C LEU A 66 -5.82 5.52 -10.34
N LEU A 67 -7.10 5.82 -10.55
CA LEU A 67 -7.90 6.65 -9.63
C LEU A 67 -8.11 5.94 -8.29
N LEU A 68 -8.30 4.61 -8.30
CA LEU A 68 -8.41 3.80 -7.09
C LEU A 68 -7.09 3.76 -6.32
N TRP A 69 -5.95 3.70 -7.04
CA TRP A 69 -4.63 3.82 -6.41
C TRP A 69 -4.44 5.17 -5.73
N LEU A 70 -4.77 6.27 -6.42
CA LEU A 70 -4.72 7.62 -5.85
C LEU A 70 -5.66 7.73 -4.63
N THR A 71 -6.85 7.18 -4.71
CA THR A 71 -7.83 7.11 -3.61
C THR A 71 -7.23 6.43 -2.38
N SER A 72 -6.62 5.26 -2.57
CA SER A 72 -5.94 4.53 -1.49
C SER A 72 -4.77 5.33 -0.91
N SER A 73 -4.01 6.03 -1.76
CA SER A 73 -2.89 6.89 -1.33
C SER A 73 -3.36 8.04 -0.44
N VAL A 74 -4.50 8.66 -0.75
CA VAL A 74 -5.12 9.70 0.09
C VAL A 74 -5.61 9.11 1.42
N ALA A 75 -6.23 7.92 1.40
CA ALA A 75 -6.70 7.24 2.61
C ALA A 75 -5.54 6.85 3.56
N TYR A 76 -4.35 6.55 3.02
CA TYR A 76 -3.14 6.28 3.81
C TYR A 76 -2.73 7.43 4.73
N LEU A 77 -3.12 8.67 4.42
CA LEU A 77 -2.89 9.81 5.31
C LEU A 77 -3.46 9.56 6.70
N ALA A 78 -4.74 9.20 6.78
CA ALA A 78 -5.40 8.92 8.06
C ALA A 78 -4.87 7.61 8.68
N MET A 79 -4.61 6.59 7.87
CA MET A 79 -4.09 5.29 8.31
C MET A 79 -2.72 5.44 8.99
N ILE A 80 -1.73 5.98 8.31
CA ILE A 80 -0.36 6.11 8.85
C ILE A 80 -0.33 7.11 10.01
N GLY A 81 -1.03 8.23 9.86
CA GLY A 81 -1.15 9.23 10.91
C GLY A 81 -1.71 8.65 12.21
N SER A 82 -2.77 7.82 12.12
CA SER A 82 -3.36 7.14 13.27
C SER A 82 -2.46 6.03 13.82
N GLU A 83 -1.87 5.20 12.98
CA GLU A 83 -0.98 4.10 13.39
C GLU A 83 0.16 4.60 14.28
N VAL A 84 0.87 5.61 13.81
CA VAL A 84 2.02 6.15 14.53
C VAL A 84 1.59 6.91 15.79
N ALA A 85 0.59 7.81 15.69
CA ALA A 85 0.16 8.63 16.83
C ALA A 85 -0.47 7.80 17.96
N VAL A 86 -1.30 6.81 17.60
CA VAL A 86 -1.91 5.88 18.57
C VAL A 86 -0.85 4.97 19.15
N GLY A 87 0.02 4.36 18.32
CA GLY A 87 1.10 3.48 18.76
C GLY A 87 2.06 4.18 19.73
N GLN A 88 2.50 5.41 19.42
CA GLN A 88 3.33 6.22 20.32
C GLN A 88 2.61 6.57 21.64
N SER A 89 1.31 6.87 21.58
CA SER A 89 0.54 7.18 22.79
C SER A 89 0.40 5.95 23.70
N ILE A 90 0.18 4.77 23.14
CA ILE A 90 0.14 3.48 23.86
C ILE A 90 1.50 3.16 24.48
N GLY A 91 2.58 3.29 23.72
CA GLY A 91 3.95 3.07 24.20
C GLY A 91 4.31 3.99 25.38
N ALA A 92 3.87 5.23 25.34
CA ALA A 92 4.02 6.19 26.45
C ALA A 92 3.04 5.94 27.62
N LYS A 93 2.23 4.87 27.61
CA LYS A 93 1.19 4.55 28.60
C LYS A 93 0.10 5.64 28.76
N LYS A 94 -0.10 6.49 27.73
CA LYS A 94 -1.08 7.60 27.72
C LYS A 94 -2.36 7.19 26.96
N MET A 95 -3.14 6.27 27.52
CA MET A 95 -4.30 5.68 26.86
C MET A 95 -5.37 6.69 26.46
N LYS A 96 -5.68 7.68 27.35
CA LYS A 96 -6.61 8.78 27.01
C LYS A 96 -6.17 9.54 25.76
N ARG A 97 -4.85 9.75 25.60
CA ARG A 97 -4.27 10.41 24.43
C ARG A 97 -4.40 9.55 23.17
N ALA A 98 -4.22 8.23 23.28
CA ALA A 98 -4.42 7.30 22.17
C ALA A 98 -5.88 7.36 21.65
N THR A 99 -6.87 7.36 22.57
CA THR A 99 -8.29 7.50 22.21
C THR A 99 -8.57 8.83 21.52
N VAL A 100 -7.98 9.94 22.00
CA VAL A 100 -8.15 11.25 21.39
C VAL A 100 -7.58 11.29 19.98
N TYR A 101 -6.38 10.72 19.74
CA TYR A 101 -5.81 10.61 18.39
C TYR A 101 -6.68 9.76 17.47
N ALA A 102 -7.18 8.63 17.94
CA ALA A 102 -8.07 7.77 17.16
C ALA A 102 -9.35 8.50 16.73
N SER A 103 -9.97 9.25 17.64
CA SER A 103 -11.17 10.05 17.33
C SER A 103 -10.88 11.17 16.32
N HIS A 104 -9.75 11.89 16.46
CA HIS A 104 -9.38 12.95 15.51
C HIS A 104 -9.00 12.38 14.13
N SER A 105 -8.31 11.22 14.06
CA SER A 105 -8.01 10.58 12.79
C SER A 105 -9.27 10.11 12.06
N THR A 106 -10.29 9.66 12.82
CA THR A 106 -11.60 9.31 12.26
C THR A 106 -12.29 10.52 11.67
N THR A 107 -12.25 11.67 12.36
CA THR A 107 -12.77 12.94 11.81
C THR A 107 -12.03 13.32 10.51
N ILE A 108 -10.70 13.20 10.47
CA ILE A 108 -9.92 13.44 9.24
C ILE A 108 -10.36 12.50 8.12
N ALA A 109 -10.50 11.19 8.40
CA ALA A 109 -10.92 10.21 7.42
C ALA A 109 -12.32 10.52 6.84
N ILE A 110 -13.27 10.94 7.69
CA ILE A 110 -14.59 11.36 7.25
C ILE A 110 -14.51 12.59 6.34
N VAL A 111 -13.81 13.63 6.76
CA VAL A 111 -13.68 14.87 5.98
C VAL A 111 -12.99 14.61 4.64
N LEU A 112 -11.89 13.87 4.65
CA LEU A 112 -11.18 13.51 3.43
C LEU A 112 -12.04 12.66 2.48
N SER A 113 -12.80 11.71 3.02
CA SER A 113 -13.69 10.87 2.19
C SER A 113 -14.79 11.71 1.54
N ILE A 114 -15.41 12.64 2.26
CA ILE A 114 -16.44 13.53 1.71
C ILE A 114 -15.87 14.40 0.58
N ILE A 115 -14.71 15.03 0.84
CA ILE A 115 -14.04 15.86 -0.18
C ILE A 115 -13.71 15.00 -1.40
N TRP A 116 -13.17 13.79 -1.21
CA TRP A 116 -12.77 12.89 -2.30
C TRP A 116 -13.97 12.36 -3.08
N VAL A 117 -15.08 12.02 -2.41
CA VAL A 117 -16.37 11.68 -3.05
C VAL A 117 -16.85 12.81 -3.93
N LEU A 118 -16.90 14.05 -3.40
CA LEU A 118 -17.34 15.22 -4.16
C LEU A 118 -16.47 15.46 -5.40
N ILE A 119 -15.14 15.33 -5.27
CA ILE A 119 -14.22 15.47 -6.41
C ILE A 119 -14.51 14.39 -7.46
N LEU A 120 -14.47 13.10 -7.08
CA LEU A 120 -14.61 12.02 -8.04
C LEU A 120 -16.01 11.91 -8.63
N PHE A 121 -17.07 12.21 -7.87
CA PHE A 121 -18.44 12.18 -8.36
C PHE A 121 -18.71 13.32 -9.36
N THR A 122 -18.29 14.55 -9.02
CA THR A 122 -18.55 15.74 -9.84
C THR A 122 -17.67 15.76 -11.09
N PHE A 123 -16.38 15.43 -10.92
CA PHE A 123 -15.39 15.50 -12.01
C PHE A 123 -15.13 14.13 -12.67
N ALA A 124 -16.00 13.13 -12.48
CA ALA A 124 -15.83 11.80 -13.07
C ALA A 124 -15.62 11.87 -14.59
N GLN A 125 -16.49 12.60 -15.30
CA GLN A 125 -16.41 12.72 -16.75
C GLN A 125 -15.16 13.44 -17.24
N PRO A 126 -14.79 14.67 -16.77
CA PRO A 126 -13.54 15.31 -17.18
C PRO A 126 -12.29 14.47 -16.85
N ILE A 127 -12.26 13.79 -15.72
CA ILE A 127 -11.12 12.95 -15.33
C ILE A 127 -10.97 11.75 -16.28
N LEU A 128 -12.05 11.06 -16.59
CA LEU A 128 -12.02 9.89 -17.48
C LEU A 128 -11.84 10.28 -18.95
N SER A 129 -12.33 11.43 -19.38
CA SER A 129 -12.08 11.97 -20.74
C SER A 129 -10.59 12.25 -21.00
N PHE A 130 -9.79 12.47 -19.94
CA PHE A 130 -8.32 12.60 -20.06
C PHE A 130 -7.66 11.34 -20.66
N PHE A 131 -8.26 10.17 -20.46
CA PHE A 131 -7.74 8.91 -21.00
C PHE A 131 -8.07 8.69 -22.46
N LYS A 132 -8.90 9.55 -23.09
CA LYS A 132 -9.29 9.50 -24.50
C LYS A 132 -9.86 8.13 -24.93
N LEU A 133 -10.64 7.52 -24.06
CA LEU A 133 -11.40 6.32 -24.37
C LEU A 133 -12.55 6.63 -25.32
N GLU A 134 -13.07 5.61 -26.02
CA GLU A 134 -14.30 5.74 -26.82
C GLU A 134 -15.47 6.27 -25.99
N ALA A 135 -16.42 6.93 -26.62
CA ALA A 135 -17.51 7.64 -25.92
C ALA A 135 -18.38 6.70 -25.07
N ASP A 136 -18.69 5.50 -25.58
CA ASP A 136 -19.45 4.46 -24.90
C ASP A 136 -18.68 3.91 -23.70
N ILE A 137 -17.38 3.61 -23.86
CA ILE A 137 -16.51 3.15 -22.76
C ILE A 137 -16.39 4.23 -21.68
N THR A 138 -16.29 5.49 -22.08
CA THR A 138 -16.20 6.61 -21.13
C THR A 138 -17.49 6.73 -20.32
N ALA A 139 -18.67 6.56 -20.95
CA ALA A 139 -19.95 6.61 -20.25
C ALA A 139 -20.08 5.50 -19.19
N ASP A 140 -19.75 4.27 -19.56
CA ASP A 140 -19.74 3.12 -18.64
C ASP A 140 -18.74 3.30 -17.50
N ALA A 141 -17.54 3.78 -17.82
CA ALA A 141 -16.51 4.07 -16.81
C ALA A 141 -16.95 5.16 -15.82
N VAL A 142 -17.63 6.21 -16.29
CA VAL A 142 -18.20 7.28 -15.44
C VAL A 142 -19.25 6.72 -14.49
N LEU A 143 -20.17 5.90 -14.99
CA LEU A 143 -21.21 5.29 -14.16
C LEU A 143 -20.59 4.34 -13.12
N TYR A 144 -19.65 3.47 -13.55
CA TYR A 144 -18.89 2.58 -12.67
C TYR A 144 -18.16 3.36 -11.57
N LEU A 145 -17.45 4.43 -11.93
CA LEU A 145 -16.74 5.27 -10.96
C LEU A 145 -17.70 5.93 -9.97
N ARG A 146 -18.83 6.46 -10.44
CA ARG A 146 -19.87 7.07 -9.59
C ARG A 146 -20.45 6.07 -8.58
N ILE A 147 -20.72 4.83 -8.99
CA ILE A 147 -21.15 3.77 -8.06
C ILE A 147 -20.06 3.52 -7.02
N LEU A 148 -18.80 3.41 -7.43
CA LEU A 148 -17.67 3.20 -6.50
C LEU A 148 -17.50 4.34 -5.49
N THR A 149 -17.85 5.59 -5.85
CA THR A 149 -17.74 6.72 -4.89
C THR A 149 -18.58 6.50 -3.63
N ILE A 150 -19.66 5.73 -3.70
CA ILE A 150 -20.50 5.37 -2.55
C ILE A 150 -19.71 4.54 -1.53
N SER A 151 -18.73 3.74 -1.98
CA SER A 151 -17.90 2.92 -1.08
C SER A 151 -16.82 3.71 -0.34
N LEU A 152 -16.42 4.89 -0.85
CA LEU A 152 -15.25 5.62 -0.36
C LEU A 152 -15.31 6.00 1.13
N PRO A 153 -16.43 6.49 1.69
CA PRO A 153 -16.49 6.76 3.13
C PRO A 153 -16.20 5.52 3.97
N PHE A 154 -16.72 4.37 3.57
CA PHE A 154 -16.49 3.08 4.24
C PHE A 154 -15.03 2.63 4.10
N GLN A 155 -14.46 2.81 2.92
CA GLN A 155 -13.07 2.48 2.63
C GLN A 155 -12.10 3.35 3.45
N PHE A 156 -12.26 4.67 3.47
CA PHE A 156 -11.42 5.59 4.22
C PHE A 156 -11.45 5.31 5.72
N LEU A 157 -12.65 5.03 6.25
CA LEU A 157 -12.81 4.67 7.65
C LEU A 157 -12.17 3.30 7.96
N SER A 158 -12.30 2.32 7.08
CA SER A 158 -11.65 1.01 7.21
C SER A 158 -10.12 1.13 7.20
N TYR A 159 -9.52 1.96 6.34
CA TYR A 159 -8.10 2.28 6.37
C TYR A 159 -7.68 2.94 7.69
N ASN A 160 -8.44 3.92 8.16
CA ASN A 160 -8.16 4.57 9.44
C ASN A 160 -8.23 3.59 10.61
N PHE A 161 -9.25 2.72 10.69
CA PHE A 161 -9.33 1.68 11.71
C PHE A 161 -8.20 0.69 11.61
N THR A 162 -7.80 0.32 10.39
CA THR A 162 -6.60 -0.52 10.16
C THR A 162 -5.36 0.10 10.82
N GLY A 163 -5.13 1.39 10.61
CA GLY A 163 -4.03 2.12 11.26
C GLY A 163 -4.13 2.11 12.79
N ILE A 164 -5.31 2.37 13.34
CA ILE A 164 -5.55 2.34 14.79
C ILE A 164 -5.25 0.95 15.38
N TYR A 165 -5.73 -0.12 14.75
CA TYR A 165 -5.49 -1.50 15.22
C TYR A 165 -4.03 -1.91 15.07
N ASN A 166 -3.35 -1.52 13.99
CA ASN A 166 -1.93 -1.76 13.79
C ASN A 166 -1.10 -1.06 14.87
N GLY A 167 -1.34 0.22 15.12
CA GLY A 167 -0.71 0.99 16.19
C GLY A 167 -0.94 0.39 17.58
N ALA A 168 -2.11 -0.24 17.80
CA ALA A 168 -2.44 -1.00 18.99
C ALA A 168 -1.80 -2.40 19.06
N GLY A 169 -1.04 -2.80 18.04
CA GLY A 169 -0.37 -4.11 17.96
C GLY A 169 -1.31 -5.28 17.63
N ARG A 170 -2.45 -5.03 16.99
CA ARG A 170 -3.49 -6.02 16.68
C ARG A 170 -3.79 -6.14 15.20
N SER A 171 -2.78 -6.29 14.36
CA SER A 171 -2.90 -6.41 12.91
C SER A 171 -3.78 -7.59 12.42
N ILE A 172 -4.01 -8.59 13.27
CA ILE A 172 -4.92 -9.71 12.96
C ILE A 172 -6.37 -9.24 12.78
N VAL A 173 -6.78 -8.16 13.43
CA VAL A 173 -8.15 -7.66 13.35
C VAL A 173 -8.46 -7.08 11.96
N PRO A 174 -7.69 -6.10 11.45
CA PRO A 174 -7.88 -5.62 10.08
C PRO A 174 -7.69 -6.73 9.05
N PHE A 175 -6.76 -7.67 9.24
CA PHE A 175 -6.60 -8.82 8.35
C PHE A 175 -7.91 -9.61 8.23
N ARG A 176 -8.50 -10.01 9.33
CA ARG A 176 -9.74 -10.80 9.33
C ARG A 176 -10.91 -10.06 8.69
N ASN A 177 -11.05 -8.76 8.99
CA ASN A 177 -12.13 -7.96 8.43
C ASN A 177 -11.97 -7.77 6.92
N ASN A 178 -10.75 -7.41 6.47
CA ASN A 178 -10.48 -7.23 5.04
C ASN A 178 -10.56 -8.57 4.28
N ALA A 179 -10.07 -9.67 4.86
CA ALA A 179 -10.21 -11.00 4.28
C ALA A 179 -11.69 -11.41 4.10
N ALA A 180 -12.51 -11.17 5.12
CA ALA A 180 -13.95 -11.45 5.04
C ALA A 180 -14.63 -10.59 3.96
N GLY A 181 -14.26 -9.31 3.84
CA GLY A 181 -14.76 -8.44 2.78
C GLY A 181 -14.33 -8.89 1.38
N LEU A 182 -13.07 -9.27 1.20
CA LEU A 182 -12.58 -9.80 -0.07
C LEU A 182 -13.28 -11.09 -0.49
N VAL A 183 -13.47 -12.02 0.45
CA VAL A 183 -14.23 -13.26 0.19
C VAL A 183 -15.67 -12.94 -0.19
N LEU A 184 -16.32 -12.01 0.52
CA LEU A 184 -17.68 -11.59 0.17
C LEU A 184 -17.73 -10.98 -1.25
N ASN A 185 -16.77 -10.14 -1.60
CA ASN A 185 -16.68 -9.53 -2.94
C ASN A 185 -16.48 -10.60 -4.03
N MET A 186 -15.60 -11.59 -3.80
CA MET A 186 -15.39 -12.71 -4.72
C MET A 186 -16.66 -13.51 -5.00
N ILE A 187 -17.56 -13.58 -4.03
CA ILE A 187 -18.87 -14.26 -4.16
C ILE A 187 -19.89 -13.36 -4.84
N LEU A 188 -19.92 -12.05 -4.46
CA LEU A 188 -20.92 -11.12 -5.00
C LEU A 188 -20.65 -10.74 -6.46
N ASP A 189 -19.39 -10.62 -6.87
CA ASP A 189 -19.04 -10.22 -8.23
C ASP A 189 -19.70 -11.10 -9.29
N PRO A 190 -19.52 -12.45 -9.31
CA PRO A 190 -20.18 -13.30 -10.31
C PRO A 190 -21.71 -13.32 -10.19
N ILE A 191 -22.26 -13.17 -8.99
CA ILE A 191 -23.72 -13.12 -8.80
C ILE A 191 -24.29 -11.85 -9.44
N LEU A 192 -23.70 -10.69 -9.15
CA LEU A 192 -24.18 -9.42 -9.64
C LEU A 192 -23.88 -9.22 -11.14
N MET A 193 -22.69 -9.66 -11.59
CA MET A 193 -22.26 -9.49 -12.98
C MET A 193 -23.02 -10.40 -13.94
N PHE A 194 -23.21 -11.68 -13.60
CA PHE A 194 -23.74 -12.70 -14.52
C PHE A 194 -25.17 -13.14 -14.18
N TRP A 195 -25.50 -13.39 -12.90
CA TRP A 195 -26.85 -13.88 -12.56
C TRP A 195 -27.89 -12.77 -12.53
N MET A 196 -27.47 -11.54 -12.10
CA MET A 196 -28.34 -10.37 -12.11
C MET A 196 -28.20 -9.52 -13.38
N ASP A 197 -27.36 -9.95 -14.32
CA ASP A 197 -27.11 -9.33 -15.61
C ASP A 197 -26.71 -7.83 -15.52
N MET A 198 -26.03 -7.46 -14.44
CA MET A 198 -25.57 -6.10 -14.22
C MET A 198 -24.24 -5.79 -14.93
N GLY A 199 -23.60 -6.80 -15.54
CA GLY A 199 -22.33 -6.63 -16.25
C GLY A 199 -21.25 -5.97 -15.39
N LEU A 200 -20.51 -5.03 -15.98
CA LEU A 200 -19.45 -4.28 -15.30
C LEU A 200 -19.94 -3.54 -14.05
N HIS A 201 -21.14 -2.99 -14.06
CA HIS A 201 -21.70 -2.24 -12.93
C HIS A 201 -21.97 -3.15 -11.71
N GLY A 202 -22.23 -4.44 -11.94
CA GLY A 202 -22.35 -5.44 -10.89
C GLY A 202 -21.09 -5.56 -10.02
N ALA A 203 -19.90 -5.51 -10.61
CA ALA A 203 -18.64 -5.50 -9.88
C ALA A 203 -18.49 -4.26 -8.99
N ALA A 204 -18.95 -3.08 -9.46
CA ALA A 204 -18.95 -1.86 -8.64
C ALA A 204 -19.87 -1.99 -7.43
N VAL A 205 -21.09 -2.50 -7.62
CA VAL A 205 -22.07 -2.72 -6.54
C VAL A 205 -21.55 -3.77 -5.54
N GLY A 206 -20.93 -4.85 -6.01
CA GLY A 206 -20.26 -5.86 -5.19
C GLY A 206 -19.19 -5.26 -4.29
N THR A 207 -18.36 -4.39 -4.87
CA THR A 207 -17.33 -3.65 -4.13
C THR A 207 -17.93 -2.74 -3.05
N VAL A 208 -19.01 -2.00 -3.36
CA VAL A 208 -19.73 -1.17 -2.37
C VAL A 208 -20.25 -2.01 -1.20
N ALA A 209 -20.91 -3.14 -1.51
CA ALA A 209 -21.44 -4.04 -0.50
C ALA A 209 -20.33 -4.63 0.39
N ALA A 210 -19.21 -5.06 -0.22
CA ALA A 210 -18.06 -5.59 0.51
C ALA A 210 -17.41 -4.54 1.42
N GLN A 211 -17.22 -3.30 0.96
CA GLN A 211 -16.66 -2.22 1.77
C GLN A 211 -17.59 -1.81 2.93
N LEU A 212 -18.90 -1.77 2.71
CA LEU A 212 -19.89 -1.57 3.76
C LEU A 212 -19.84 -2.70 4.81
N PHE A 213 -19.69 -3.94 4.37
CA PHE A 213 -19.55 -5.10 5.26
C PHE A 213 -18.28 -5.01 6.11
N VAL A 214 -17.12 -4.73 5.50
CA VAL A 214 -15.85 -4.53 6.22
C VAL A 214 -15.97 -3.42 7.27
N PHE A 215 -16.54 -2.28 6.88
CA PHE A 215 -16.78 -1.19 7.79
C PHE A 215 -17.71 -1.57 8.95
N SER A 216 -18.77 -2.32 8.69
CA SER A 216 -19.70 -2.82 9.71
C SER A 216 -19.01 -3.75 10.70
N LEU A 217 -18.09 -4.62 10.24
CA LEU A 217 -17.27 -5.45 11.11
C LEU A 217 -16.37 -4.61 12.03
N PHE A 218 -15.73 -3.56 11.50
CA PHE A 218 -14.95 -2.65 12.30
C PHE A 218 -15.82 -1.90 13.34
N LEU A 219 -17.00 -1.41 12.94
CA LEU A 219 -17.94 -0.77 13.86
C LEU A 219 -18.36 -1.69 15.00
N TYR A 220 -18.73 -2.92 14.65
CA TYR A 220 -19.09 -3.93 15.65
C TYR A 220 -17.95 -4.16 16.64
N GLN A 221 -16.72 -4.29 16.15
CA GLN A 221 -15.56 -4.53 17.01
C GLN A 221 -15.18 -3.33 17.87
N VAL A 222 -15.35 -2.10 17.37
CA VAL A 222 -15.10 -0.86 18.13
C VAL A 222 -16.16 -0.68 19.22
N LYS A 223 -17.42 -0.99 18.93
CA LYS A 223 -18.56 -0.77 19.83
C LYS A 223 -18.72 -1.90 20.85
N PHE A 224 -18.66 -3.16 20.40
CA PHE A 224 -19.01 -4.33 21.21
C PHE A 224 -17.82 -5.26 21.50
N GLY A 225 -16.73 -5.15 20.75
CA GLY A 225 -15.53 -5.96 20.91
C GLY A 225 -14.67 -5.52 22.09
N SER A 226 -13.43 -5.97 22.08
CA SER A 226 -12.44 -5.51 23.08
C SER A 226 -12.31 -3.98 22.97
N ARG A 227 -12.74 -3.25 23.98
CA ARG A 227 -12.66 -1.79 24.06
C ARG A 227 -11.20 -1.34 24.05
N ILE A 228 -10.58 -1.33 22.85
CA ILE A 228 -9.16 -1.01 22.68
C ILE A 228 -8.88 0.41 23.17
N LEU A 229 -9.81 1.31 22.91
CA LEU A 229 -9.64 2.74 23.11
C LEU A 229 -10.65 3.35 24.12
N GLY A 230 -11.32 2.53 24.93
CA GLY A 230 -12.26 3.02 25.95
C GLY A 230 -13.41 3.85 25.35
N ASN A 231 -13.53 5.12 25.73
CA ASN A 231 -14.60 6.01 25.25
C ASN A 231 -14.26 6.62 23.88
N PHE A 232 -14.10 5.79 22.85
CA PHE A 232 -13.94 6.25 21.48
C PHE A 232 -15.19 6.99 20.99
N LYS A 233 -15.00 8.19 20.44
CA LYS A 233 -16.06 9.01 19.87
C LYS A 233 -15.78 9.26 18.40
N PHE A 234 -16.77 9.03 17.52
CA PHE A 234 -16.66 9.30 16.08
C PHE A 234 -16.56 10.81 15.80
N PHE A 235 -17.32 11.60 16.53
CA PHE A 235 -17.37 13.05 16.38
C PHE A 235 -16.91 13.71 17.68
N ILE A 236 -15.84 14.49 17.57
CA ILE A 236 -15.32 15.30 18.67
C ILE A 236 -15.01 16.71 18.15
N LYS A 237 -15.05 17.70 19.04
CA LYS A 237 -14.58 19.04 18.67
C LYS A 237 -13.12 18.98 18.21
N PRO A 238 -12.82 19.41 16.98
CA PRO A 238 -11.48 19.31 16.43
C PRO A 238 -10.49 20.19 17.22
N LYS A 239 -9.38 19.59 17.64
CA LYS A 239 -8.27 20.31 18.28
C LYS A 239 -7.07 20.32 17.34
N ALA A 240 -6.63 21.51 16.95
CA ALA A 240 -5.56 21.71 15.96
C ALA A 240 -4.27 20.94 16.28
N ILE A 241 -3.90 20.79 17.54
CA ILE A 241 -2.68 20.09 17.97
C ILE A 241 -2.69 18.60 17.56
N TYR A 242 -3.85 17.93 17.65
CA TYR A 242 -3.97 16.51 17.25
C TYR A 242 -4.09 16.37 15.75
N LEU A 243 -4.87 17.24 15.09
CA LEU A 243 -5.02 17.25 13.63
C LEU A 243 -3.68 17.50 12.94
N LYS A 244 -2.96 18.57 13.34
CA LYS A 244 -1.62 18.89 12.81
C LYS A 244 -0.65 17.70 12.95
N ARG A 245 -0.68 17.00 14.09
CA ARG A 245 0.22 15.85 14.30
C ARG A 245 -0.12 14.69 13.37
N ILE A 246 -1.40 14.35 13.18
CA ILE A 246 -1.84 13.27 12.27
C ILE A 246 -1.49 13.62 10.83
N LEU A 247 -1.82 14.85 10.40
CA LEU A 247 -1.50 15.35 9.06
C LEU A 247 0.02 15.34 8.82
N PHE A 248 0.81 15.83 9.78
CA PHE A 248 2.27 15.83 9.68
C PHE A 248 2.87 14.43 9.49
N LEU A 249 2.27 13.40 10.14
CA LEU A 249 2.73 12.03 10.05
C LEU A 249 2.26 11.34 8.76
N GLY A 250 1.04 11.59 8.34
CA GLY A 250 0.41 10.87 7.22
C GLY A 250 0.64 11.50 5.85
N THR A 251 0.63 12.85 5.75
CA THR A 251 0.76 13.56 4.46
C THR A 251 2.02 13.19 3.67
N PRO A 252 3.23 13.10 4.26
CA PRO A 252 4.42 12.76 3.50
C PRO A 252 4.30 11.39 2.82
N VAL A 253 3.73 10.41 3.52
CA VAL A 253 3.55 9.04 2.99
C VAL A 253 2.47 9.01 1.91
N SER A 254 1.37 9.73 2.11
CA SER A 254 0.29 9.85 1.13
C SER A 254 0.79 10.50 -0.18
N VAL A 255 1.50 11.62 -0.09
CA VAL A 255 2.08 12.31 -1.26
C VAL A 255 3.10 11.42 -1.97
N MET A 256 3.98 10.75 -1.22
CA MET A 256 4.96 9.81 -1.77
C MET A 256 4.29 8.71 -2.60
N ASN A 257 3.25 8.07 -2.09
CA ASN A 257 2.53 7.02 -2.80
C ASN A 257 1.77 7.54 -4.03
N SER A 258 1.16 8.74 -3.94
CA SER A 258 0.47 9.36 -5.07
C SER A 258 1.44 9.70 -6.21
N LEU A 259 2.58 10.29 -5.89
CA LEU A 259 3.61 10.62 -6.88
C LEU A 259 4.25 9.37 -7.47
N TYR A 260 4.44 8.31 -6.68
CA TYR A 260 4.95 7.03 -7.19
C TYR A 260 4.06 6.45 -8.30
N ALA A 261 2.73 6.51 -8.15
CA ALA A 261 1.80 6.07 -9.19
C ALA A 261 1.97 6.87 -10.50
N ILE A 262 2.05 8.20 -10.39
CA ILE A 262 2.21 9.09 -11.56
C ILE A 262 3.55 8.83 -12.26
N ILE A 263 4.63 8.63 -11.49
CA ILE A 263 5.96 8.35 -12.03
C ILE A 263 5.99 7.00 -12.76
N ASN A 264 5.40 5.95 -12.17
CA ASN A 264 5.34 4.63 -12.82
C ASN A 264 4.54 4.66 -14.13
N MET A 265 3.48 5.45 -14.21
CA MET A 265 2.72 5.65 -15.45
C MET A 265 3.59 6.30 -16.54
N ASN A 266 4.41 7.29 -16.18
CA ASN A 266 5.35 7.88 -17.14
C ASN A 266 6.43 6.89 -17.58
N LEU A 267 6.96 6.08 -16.67
CA LEU A 267 7.95 5.05 -17.01
C LEU A 267 7.36 3.98 -17.93
N ALA A 268 6.12 3.55 -17.72
CA ALA A 268 5.43 2.63 -18.62
C ALA A 268 5.25 3.22 -20.03
N ARG A 269 4.96 4.54 -20.13
CA ARG A 269 4.91 5.24 -21.40
C ARG A 269 6.26 5.25 -22.11
N ILE A 270 7.36 5.53 -21.39
CA ILE A 270 8.72 5.52 -21.97
C ILE A 270 9.08 4.10 -22.44
N ALA A 271 8.73 3.06 -21.67
CA ALA A 271 8.94 1.68 -22.05
C ALA A 271 8.14 1.30 -23.31
N SER A 272 6.92 1.81 -23.47
CA SER A 272 6.13 1.63 -24.70
C SER A 272 6.75 2.31 -25.91
N ILE A 273 7.31 3.51 -25.76
CA ILE A 273 7.95 4.26 -26.84
C ILE A 273 9.20 3.55 -27.35
N HIS A 274 10.03 2.99 -26.45
CA HIS A 274 11.33 2.41 -26.80
C HIS A 274 11.32 0.88 -26.95
N GLY A 275 10.30 0.19 -26.44
CA GLY A 275 10.18 -1.28 -26.50
C GLY A 275 8.88 -1.79 -27.13
N GLY A 276 8.04 -0.87 -27.64
CA GLY A 276 6.73 -1.22 -28.20
C GLY A 276 5.83 -1.93 -27.18
N HIS A 277 4.93 -2.77 -27.70
CA HIS A 277 4.01 -3.55 -26.85
C HIS A 277 4.74 -4.57 -25.95
N LEU A 278 5.84 -5.19 -26.43
CA LEU A 278 6.62 -6.14 -25.66
C LEU A 278 7.31 -5.49 -24.46
N GLY A 279 7.88 -4.29 -24.64
CA GLY A 279 8.51 -3.55 -23.55
C GLY A 279 7.52 -3.11 -22.48
N MET A 280 6.36 -2.62 -22.89
CA MET A 280 5.29 -2.25 -21.97
C MET A 280 4.73 -3.47 -21.22
N MET A 281 4.52 -4.58 -21.93
CA MET A 281 4.05 -5.83 -21.35
C MET A 281 5.07 -6.40 -20.36
N ALA A 282 6.36 -6.44 -20.71
CA ALA A 282 7.41 -6.91 -19.82
C ALA A 282 7.46 -6.10 -18.52
N GLN A 283 7.33 -4.78 -18.60
CA GLN A 283 7.31 -3.91 -17.42
C GLN A 283 6.04 -4.08 -16.58
N THR A 284 4.86 -4.19 -17.18
CA THR A 284 3.60 -4.29 -16.43
C THR A 284 3.45 -5.67 -15.80
N THR A 285 3.65 -6.75 -16.56
CA THR A 285 3.58 -8.14 -16.05
C THR A 285 4.72 -8.44 -15.09
N GLY A 286 5.96 -8.03 -15.43
CA GLY A 286 7.10 -8.15 -14.53
C GLY A 286 6.89 -7.39 -13.21
N GLY A 287 6.29 -6.21 -13.27
CA GLY A 287 5.89 -5.44 -12.08
C GLY A 287 4.86 -6.16 -11.20
N GLN A 288 3.93 -6.93 -11.77
CA GLN A 288 3.01 -7.77 -11.00
C GLN A 288 3.74 -8.93 -10.30
N ILE A 289 4.73 -9.53 -10.96
CA ILE A 289 5.59 -10.56 -10.34
C ILE A 289 6.38 -9.94 -9.17
N GLU A 290 6.97 -8.77 -9.38
CA GLU A 290 7.71 -8.03 -8.35
C GLU A 290 6.81 -7.58 -7.18
N ALA A 291 5.52 -7.34 -7.41
CA ALA A 291 4.57 -6.94 -6.39
C ALA A 291 4.47 -7.95 -5.22
N VAL A 292 4.78 -9.22 -5.44
CA VAL A 292 4.84 -10.24 -4.36
C VAL A 292 5.90 -9.85 -3.33
N THR A 293 7.09 -9.47 -3.78
CA THR A 293 8.20 -9.08 -2.89
C THR A 293 7.99 -7.71 -2.27
N TRP A 294 7.41 -6.79 -3.04
CA TRP A 294 7.05 -5.47 -2.56
C TRP A 294 6.00 -5.55 -1.44
N ASN A 295 4.92 -6.32 -1.62
CA ASN A 295 3.87 -6.52 -0.63
C ASN A 295 4.40 -7.21 0.64
N THR A 296 5.29 -8.19 0.48
CA THR A 296 5.98 -8.83 1.61
C THR A 296 6.76 -7.81 2.42
N SER A 297 7.56 -6.99 1.76
CA SER A 297 8.38 -5.95 2.39
C SER A 297 7.51 -4.88 3.08
N GLN A 298 6.39 -4.48 2.47
CA GLN A 298 5.43 -3.55 3.06
C GLN A 298 4.76 -4.11 4.32
N GLY A 299 4.41 -5.39 4.34
CA GLY A 299 3.89 -6.06 5.52
C GLY A 299 4.86 -5.99 6.71
N PHE A 300 6.13 -6.29 6.46
CA PHE A 300 7.18 -6.17 7.48
C PHE A 300 7.48 -4.72 7.87
N SER A 301 7.46 -3.79 6.93
CA SER A 301 7.63 -2.35 7.15
C SER A 301 6.56 -1.80 8.11
N THR A 302 5.29 -2.12 7.86
CA THR A 302 4.15 -1.71 8.69
C THR A 302 4.23 -2.37 10.08
N ALA A 303 4.56 -3.66 10.16
CA ALA A 303 4.75 -4.34 11.45
C ALA A 303 5.88 -3.70 12.27
N LEU A 304 6.98 -3.35 11.61
CA LEU A 304 8.11 -2.68 12.23
C LEU A 304 7.72 -1.27 12.70
N SER A 305 6.97 -0.51 11.88
CA SER A 305 6.46 0.82 12.21
C SER A 305 5.65 0.79 13.51
N ALA A 306 4.66 -0.09 13.62
CA ALA A 306 3.83 -0.25 14.80
C ALA A 306 4.66 -0.67 16.04
N PHE A 307 5.60 -1.62 15.87
CA PHE A 307 6.49 -2.07 16.94
C PHE A 307 7.39 -0.94 17.44
N VAL A 308 8.00 -0.21 16.52
CA VAL A 308 8.91 0.89 16.83
C VAL A 308 8.14 2.06 17.46
N ALA A 309 6.93 2.39 16.99
CA ALA A 309 6.13 3.47 17.55
C ALA A 309 5.89 3.30 19.06
N GLN A 310 5.49 2.10 19.50
CA GLN A 310 5.31 1.82 20.92
C GLN A 310 6.64 1.82 21.71
N ASN A 311 7.68 1.22 21.17
CA ASN A 311 8.99 1.12 21.85
C ASN A 311 9.70 2.48 21.93
N TYR A 312 9.63 3.30 20.89
CA TYR A 312 10.21 4.64 20.87
C TYR A 312 9.57 5.53 21.93
N ALA A 313 8.24 5.55 21.99
CA ALA A 313 7.51 6.34 22.99
C ALA A 313 7.65 5.81 24.43
N ALA A 314 8.03 4.54 24.59
CA ALA A 314 8.40 3.93 25.88
C ALA A 314 9.87 4.15 26.26
N ASN A 315 10.63 4.98 25.54
CA ASN A 315 12.08 5.17 25.69
C ASN A 315 12.92 3.88 25.51
N LYS A 316 12.39 2.89 24.76
CA LYS A 316 13.06 1.61 24.49
C LYS A 316 13.61 1.56 23.05
N ILE A 317 14.29 2.63 22.59
CA ILE A 317 14.78 2.75 21.20
C ILE A 317 15.77 1.63 20.82
N GLU A 318 16.57 1.14 21.75
CA GLU A 318 17.47 -0.01 21.51
C GLU A 318 16.70 -1.28 21.14
N ARG A 319 15.50 -1.47 21.72
CA ARG A 319 14.61 -2.57 21.35
C ARG A 319 14.04 -2.38 19.93
N GLY A 320 13.71 -1.14 19.58
CA GLY A 320 13.33 -0.78 18.21
C GLY A 320 14.44 -1.05 17.20
N LYS A 321 15.70 -0.68 17.52
CA LYS A 321 16.88 -0.98 16.70
C LYS A 321 17.09 -2.49 16.52
N LYS A 322 16.98 -3.29 17.59
CA LYS A 322 17.08 -4.75 17.48
C LYS A 322 16.00 -5.32 16.55
N ALA A 323 14.76 -4.81 16.65
CA ALA A 323 13.67 -5.18 15.76
C ALA A 323 13.99 -4.86 14.29
N TYR A 324 14.51 -3.66 14.02
CA TYR A 324 14.96 -3.25 12.69
C TYR A 324 16.04 -4.19 12.14
N ILE A 325 17.07 -4.53 12.94
CA ILE A 325 18.13 -5.45 12.51
C ILE A 325 17.58 -6.86 12.21
N TYR A 326 16.64 -7.36 13.04
CA TYR A 326 16.00 -8.65 12.76
C TYR A 326 15.19 -8.60 11.45
N THR A 327 14.45 -7.52 11.22
CA THR A 327 13.69 -7.35 9.97
C THR A 327 14.60 -7.25 8.76
N ILE A 328 15.71 -6.50 8.84
CA ILE A 328 16.73 -6.41 7.77
C ILE A 328 17.31 -7.79 7.45
N ARG A 329 17.62 -8.61 8.46
CA ARG A 329 18.14 -9.97 8.22
C ARG A 329 17.13 -10.85 7.49
N VAL A 330 15.87 -10.82 7.90
CA VAL A 330 14.79 -11.57 7.21
C VAL A 330 14.66 -11.08 5.78
N MET A 331 14.63 -9.75 5.57
CA MET A 331 14.52 -9.16 4.24
C MET A 331 15.74 -9.45 3.37
N LEU A 332 16.94 -9.47 3.93
CA LEU A 332 18.15 -9.86 3.20
C LEU A 332 18.06 -11.31 2.71
N THR A 333 17.66 -12.24 3.59
CA THR A 333 17.51 -13.65 3.21
C THR A 333 16.49 -13.83 2.11
N LEU A 334 15.31 -13.19 2.25
CA LEU A 334 14.25 -13.23 1.23
C LEU A 334 14.69 -12.52 -0.07
N GLY A 335 15.36 -11.37 0.05
CA GLY A 335 15.84 -10.60 -1.10
C GLY A 335 16.86 -11.38 -1.91
N VAL A 336 17.82 -12.04 -1.25
CA VAL A 336 18.81 -12.92 -1.94
C VAL A 336 18.09 -14.08 -2.61
N ALA A 337 17.17 -14.76 -1.94
CA ALA A 337 16.44 -15.88 -2.55
C ALA A 337 15.64 -15.44 -3.78
N VAL A 338 14.92 -14.33 -3.70
CA VAL A 338 14.17 -13.79 -4.85
C VAL A 338 15.09 -13.29 -5.96
N SER A 339 16.21 -12.63 -5.61
CA SER A 339 17.22 -12.22 -6.61
C SER A 339 17.73 -13.42 -7.40
N ILE A 340 18.08 -14.50 -6.72
CA ILE A 340 18.52 -15.75 -7.37
C ILE A 340 17.40 -16.31 -8.27
N CYS A 341 16.17 -16.36 -7.78
CA CYS A 341 15.02 -16.82 -8.55
C CYS A 341 14.79 -15.98 -9.81
N PHE A 342 14.82 -14.67 -9.71
CA PHE A 342 14.59 -13.78 -10.86
C PHE A 342 15.72 -13.84 -11.88
N ILE A 343 16.98 -13.96 -11.44
CA ILE A 343 18.14 -14.02 -12.30
C ILE A 343 18.23 -15.38 -13.03
N LEU A 344 18.00 -16.49 -12.33
CA LEU A 344 18.16 -17.83 -12.89
C LEU A 344 16.91 -18.35 -13.59
N PHE A 345 15.74 -18.01 -13.12
CA PHE A 345 14.46 -18.56 -13.58
C PHE A 345 13.50 -17.50 -14.14
N GLY A 346 14.01 -16.30 -14.50
CA GLY A 346 13.18 -15.18 -14.96
C GLY A 346 12.29 -15.53 -16.16
N ALA A 347 12.82 -16.22 -17.17
CA ALA A 347 12.05 -16.66 -18.33
C ALA A 347 10.93 -17.63 -17.97
N GLN A 348 11.22 -18.63 -17.14
CA GLN A 348 10.25 -19.63 -16.71
C GLN A 348 9.14 -19.00 -15.84
N ILE A 349 9.53 -18.12 -14.91
CA ILE A 349 8.57 -17.39 -14.04
C ILE A 349 7.66 -16.51 -14.90
N PHE A 350 8.20 -15.79 -15.86
CA PHE A 350 7.41 -14.95 -16.77
C PHE A 350 6.50 -15.79 -17.66
N GLY A 351 7.01 -16.92 -18.18
CA GLY A 351 6.30 -17.85 -19.04
C GLY A 351 5.09 -18.54 -18.39
N ILE A 352 5.02 -18.57 -17.03
CA ILE A 352 3.81 -19.04 -16.32
C ILE A 352 2.61 -18.11 -16.61
N ILE A 353 2.87 -16.81 -16.85
CA ILE A 353 1.82 -15.80 -17.07
C ILE A 353 1.62 -15.60 -18.58
N VAL A 354 2.72 -15.44 -19.33
CA VAL A 354 2.71 -15.18 -20.77
C VAL A 354 3.62 -16.20 -21.48
N PRO A 355 3.07 -17.32 -21.98
CA PRO A 355 3.85 -18.42 -22.58
C PRO A 355 4.21 -18.15 -24.06
N GLU A 356 4.61 -16.92 -24.39
CA GLU A 356 5.10 -16.52 -25.71
C GLU A 356 6.61 -16.30 -25.65
N GLU A 357 7.38 -16.85 -26.62
CA GLU A 357 8.84 -16.84 -26.57
C GLU A 357 9.45 -15.44 -26.50
N ASN A 358 8.95 -14.49 -27.31
CA ASN A 358 9.43 -13.10 -27.29
C ASN A 358 9.07 -12.39 -25.97
N ALA A 359 7.88 -12.66 -25.45
CA ALA A 359 7.43 -12.16 -24.16
C ALA A 359 8.28 -12.70 -23.00
N MET A 360 8.61 -13.99 -23.03
CA MET A 360 9.48 -14.63 -22.04
C MET A 360 10.89 -14.03 -22.05
N LYS A 361 11.45 -13.74 -23.23
CA LYS A 361 12.77 -13.09 -23.36
C LYS A 361 12.75 -11.69 -22.78
N ALA A 362 11.80 -10.83 -23.19
CA ALA A 362 11.67 -9.48 -22.68
C ALA A 362 11.39 -9.45 -21.16
N GLY A 363 10.53 -10.34 -20.68
CA GLY A 363 10.24 -10.51 -19.27
C GLY A 363 11.43 -11.00 -18.45
N ALA A 364 12.26 -11.89 -19.00
CA ALA A 364 13.48 -12.36 -18.38
C ALA A 364 14.50 -11.23 -18.21
N GLU A 365 14.68 -10.37 -19.22
CA GLU A 365 15.54 -9.19 -19.12
C GLU A 365 15.06 -8.23 -18.02
N TYR A 366 13.75 -7.96 -17.95
CA TYR A 366 13.16 -7.16 -16.89
C TYR A 366 13.46 -7.77 -15.52
N LEU A 367 13.13 -9.05 -15.32
CA LEU A 367 13.33 -9.74 -14.04
C LEU A 367 14.80 -9.86 -13.66
N PHE A 368 15.70 -9.99 -14.63
CA PHE A 368 17.14 -9.97 -14.40
C PHE A 368 17.59 -8.64 -13.78
N VAL A 369 17.22 -7.51 -14.40
CA VAL A 369 17.58 -6.18 -13.90
C VAL A 369 16.95 -5.92 -12.51
N MET A 370 15.67 -6.27 -12.34
CA MET A 370 14.99 -6.11 -11.04
C MET A 370 15.55 -7.07 -9.99
N GLY A 371 15.95 -8.28 -10.36
CA GLY A 371 16.59 -9.26 -9.49
C GLY A 371 17.86 -8.73 -8.83
N LEU A 372 18.68 -7.98 -9.55
CA LEU A 372 19.90 -7.37 -9.02
C LEU A 372 19.64 -6.36 -7.89
N VAL A 373 18.45 -5.79 -7.81
CA VAL A 373 18.14 -4.68 -6.90
C VAL A 373 17.09 -4.99 -5.83
N GLN A 374 16.56 -6.21 -5.78
CA GLN A 374 15.53 -6.61 -4.81
C GLN A 374 15.96 -6.38 -3.35
N ILE A 375 17.20 -6.65 -3.02
CA ILE A 375 17.76 -6.46 -1.68
C ILE A 375 17.68 -4.97 -1.28
N PHE A 376 18.01 -4.07 -2.19
CA PHE A 376 17.99 -2.62 -1.95
C PHE A 376 16.57 -2.10 -1.77
N MET A 377 15.60 -2.59 -2.56
CA MET A 377 14.18 -2.29 -2.38
C MET A 377 13.68 -2.73 -1.00
N MET A 378 14.03 -3.93 -0.57
CA MET A 378 13.64 -4.45 0.75
C MET A 378 14.26 -3.63 1.90
N PHE A 379 15.50 -3.16 1.73
CA PHE A 379 16.17 -2.29 2.70
C PHE A 379 15.51 -0.93 2.78
N GLU A 380 15.16 -0.33 1.63
CA GLU A 380 14.40 0.92 1.57
C GLU A 380 13.10 0.81 2.37
N LEU A 381 12.25 -0.15 2.02
CA LEU A 381 10.92 -0.30 2.64
C LEU A 381 11.00 -0.61 4.13
N THR A 382 11.93 -1.48 4.54
CA THR A 382 12.15 -1.77 5.96
C THR A 382 12.59 -0.53 6.74
N THR A 383 13.46 0.27 6.15
CA THR A 383 13.94 1.50 6.79
C THR A 383 12.87 2.58 6.85
N GLN A 384 11.99 2.67 5.84
CA GLN A 384 10.78 3.51 5.91
C GLN A 384 9.93 3.16 7.13
N GLY A 385 9.69 1.86 7.39
CA GLY A 385 8.93 1.41 8.57
C GLY A 385 9.57 1.87 9.88
N MET A 386 10.90 1.82 9.97
CA MET A 386 11.63 2.32 11.13
C MET A 386 11.46 3.83 11.32
N PHE A 387 11.60 4.62 10.25
CA PHE A 387 11.39 6.07 10.28
C PHE A 387 9.95 6.44 10.63
N ASN A 388 8.97 5.76 10.04
CA ASN A 388 7.55 5.98 10.33
C ASN A 388 7.26 5.74 11.82
N GLY A 389 7.75 4.65 12.39
CA GLY A 389 7.56 4.32 13.80
C GLY A 389 8.12 5.35 14.78
N ILE A 390 9.29 5.95 14.50
CA ILE A 390 9.82 7.05 15.31
C ILE A 390 9.10 8.39 15.05
N GLY A 391 8.20 8.43 14.07
CA GLY A 391 7.43 9.63 13.72
C GLY A 391 8.18 10.63 12.85
N ARG A 392 9.14 10.17 12.07
CA ARG A 392 9.95 10.96 11.11
C ARG A 392 9.65 10.52 9.68
N THR A 393 8.43 10.75 9.24
CA THR A 393 7.93 10.30 7.93
C THR A 393 8.39 11.14 6.75
N ILE A 394 8.91 12.34 7.01
CA ILE A 394 9.37 13.28 5.97
C ILE A 394 10.64 12.77 5.29
N GLU A 395 11.61 12.27 6.04
CA GLU A 395 12.89 11.85 5.51
C GLU A 395 12.78 10.74 4.45
N PRO A 396 12.09 9.62 4.72
CA PRO A 396 11.90 8.62 3.68
C PRO A 396 11.07 9.15 2.51
N ALA A 397 10.05 10.01 2.76
CA ALA A 397 9.24 10.57 1.70
C ALA A 397 10.09 11.46 0.75
N VAL A 398 10.90 12.36 1.28
CA VAL A 398 11.77 13.22 0.46
C VAL A 398 12.74 12.39 -0.38
N ILE A 399 13.44 11.42 0.23
CA ILE A 399 14.38 10.56 -0.49
C ILE A 399 13.65 9.78 -1.59
N SER A 400 12.53 9.12 -1.26
CA SER A 400 11.81 8.31 -2.24
C SER A 400 11.20 9.15 -3.35
N ILE A 401 10.63 10.32 -3.06
CA ILE A 401 10.08 11.23 -4.08
C ILE A 401 11.21 11.71 -5.01
N THR A 402 12.33 12.18 -4.47
CA THR A 402 13.45 12.70 -5.25
C THR A 402 14.00 11.63 -6.20
N PHE A 403 14.35 10.45 -5.68
CA PHE A 403 14.92 9.40 -6.52
C PHE A 403 13.92 8.76 -7.46
N ASN A 404 12.63 8.71 -7.12
CA ASN A 404 11.60 8.26 -8.05
C ASN A 404 11.38 9.27 -9.17
N ALA A 405 11.37 10.58 -8.88
CA ALA A 405 11.25 11.63 -9.91
C ALA A 405 12.45 11.63 -10.86
N LEU A 406 13.66 11.42 -10.33
CA LEU A 406 14.89 11.30 -11.14
C LEU A 406 14.88 10.09 -12.09
N ARG A 407 14.02 9.09 -11.85
CA ARG A 407 13.84 7.97 -12.80
C ARG A 407 13.41 8.46 -14.18
N ILE A 408 12.57 9.50 -14.27
CA ILE A 408 12.00 9.97 -15.54
C ILE A 408 13.11 10.49 -16.47
N PRO A 409 13.90 11.52 -16.13
CA PRO A 409 14.97 11.98 -16.99
C PRO A 409 16.05 10.93 -17.23
N LEU A 410 16.35 10.11 -16.21
CA LEU A 410 17.32 9.02 -16.35
C LEU A 410 16.82 7.93 -17.31
N ALA A 411 15.53 7.60 -17.27
CA ALA A 411 14.92 6.63 -18.18
C ALA A 411 14.96 7.14 -19.63
N TYR A 412 14.64 8.41 -19.89
CA TYR A 412 14.77 8.99 -21.22
C TYR A 412 16.22 8.93 -21.74
N TYR A 413 17.19 9.27 -20.90
CA TYR A 413 18.60 9.24 -21.26
C TYR A 413 19.10 7.82 -21.54
N LEU A 414 18.84 6.86 -20.64
CA LEU A 414 19.30 5.48 -20.82
C LEU A 414 18.52 4.75 -21.93
N ALA A 415 17.22 5.03 -22.09
CA ALA A 415 16.42 4.43 -23.15
C ALA A 415 16.87 4.87 -24.54
N SER A 416 17.40 6.08 -24.71
CA SER A 416 18.00 6.52 -25.97
C SER A 416 19.27 5.73 -26.36
N GLN A 417 19.96 5.14 -25.38
CA GLN A 417 21.19 4.36 -25.57
C GLN A 417 20.94 2.84 -25.64
N MET A 418 20.04 2.34 -24.82
CA MET A 418 19.84 0.91 -24.55
C MET A 418 18.42 0.41 -24.86
N GLY A 419 17.57 1.25 -25.46
CA GLY A 419 16.17 0.89 -25.69
C GLY A 419 15.40 0.71 -24.37
N VAL A 420 14.41 -0.18 -24.34
CA VAL A 420 13.56 -0.40 -23.19
C VAL A 420 14.33 -0.84 -21.93
N THR A 421 15.42 -1.59 -22.08
CA THR A 421 16.27 -2.03 -20.97
C THR A 421 16.84 -0.85 -20.19
N GLY A 422 17.08 0.30 -20.86
CA GLY A 422 17.49 1.54 -20.23
C GLY A 422 16.46 2.10 -19.23
N VAL A 423 15.16 1.92 -19.49
CA VAL A 423 14.10 2.29 -18.53
C VAL A 423 14.21 1.46 -17.24
N TRP A 424 14.44 0.17 -17.38
CA TRP A 424 14.58 -0.74 -16.24
C TRP A 424 15.84 -0.46 -15.43
N TRP A 425 16.96 -0.13 -16.09
CA TRP A 425 18.18 0.33 -15.41
C TRP A 425 17.96 1.65 -14.65
N ALA A 426 17.17 2.58 -15.17
CA ALA A 426 16.84 3.80 -14.44
C ALA A 426 16.08 3.51 -13.14
N ILE A 427 15.15 2.54 -13.17
CA ILE A 427 14.44 2.06 -11.97
C ILE A 427 15.44 1.41 -11.00
N ALA A 428 16.32 0.55 -11.50
CA ALA A 428 17.31 -0.17 -10.72
C ALA A 428 18.29 0.78 -10.00
N ILE A 429 18.89 1.71 -10.72
CA ILE A 429 19.83 2.70 -10.16
C ILE A 429 19.17 3.50 -9.04
N SER A 430 17.97 4.03 -9.30
CA SER A 430 17.20 4.76 -8.28
C SER A 430 16.93 3.90 -7.04
N THR A 431 16.60 2.62 -7.21
CA THR A 431 16.32 1.69 -6.12
C THR A 431 17.57 1.41 -5.28
N VAL A 432 18.73 1.21 -5.92
CA VAL A 432 20.02 1.06 -5.24
C VAL A 432 20.34 2.31 -4.42
N CYS A 433 20.23 3.50 -5.02
CA CYS A 433 20.49 4.76 -4.32
C CYS A 433 19.62 4.89 -3.05
N LYS A 434 18.31 4.65 -3.17
CA LYS A 434 17.39 4.72 -2.02
C LYS A 434 17.71 3.67 -0.96
N GLY A 435 18.01 2.44 -1.39
CA GLY A 435 18.36 1.31 -0.51
C GLY A 435 19.68 1.51 0.25
N ILE A 436 20.58 2.37 -0.22
CA ILE A 436 21.82 2.73 0.48
C ILE A 436 21.64 4.00 1.32
N ILE A 437 21.06 5.04 0.73
CA ILE A 437 20.98 6.37 1.38
C ILE A 437 20.08 6.31 2.61
N LEU A 438 18.91 5.66 2.52
CA LEU A 438 17.94 5.66 3.61
C LEU A 438 18.44 4.92 4.86
N PRO A 439 19.02 3.70 4.78
CA PRO A 439 19.65 3.04 5.94
C PRO A 439 20.82 3.82 6.52
N THR A 440 21.65 4.43 5.65
CA THR A 440 22.79 5.27 6.09
C THR A 440 22.31 6.48 6.86
N TRP A 441 21.27 7.17 6.34
CA TRP A 441 20.66 8.31 7.05
C TRP A 441 20.06 7.89 8.38
N PHE A 442 19.38 6.72 8.40
CA PHE A 442 18.86 6.19 9.66
C PHE A 442 19.98 5.97 10.69
N ALA A 443 21.14 5.46 10.30
CA ALA A 443 22.27 5.28 11.19
C ALA A 443 22.73 6.62 11.84
N ILE A 444 22.72 7.70 11.08
CA ILE A 444 23.04 9.06 11.57
C ILE A 444 21.96 9.54 12.55
N VAL A 445 20.68 9.40 12.16
CA VAL A 445 19.55 9.81 13.02
C VAL A 445 19.52 9.03 14.32
N TYR A 446 19.76 7.72 14.25
CA TYR A 446 19.83 6.88 15.44
C TYR A 446 20.93 7.31 16.42
N ARG A 447 22.12 7.65 15.92
CA ARG A 447 23.23 8.17 16.76
C ARG A 447 22.81 9.47 17.47
N ARG A 448 22.08 10.37 16.79
CA ARG A 448 21.57 11.62 17.39
C ARG A 448 20.50 11.37 18.45
N ILE A 449 19.58 10.42 18.22
CA ILE A 449 18.53 10.05 19.20
C ILE A 449 19.20 9.45 20.46
N LYS A 450 20.17 8.59 20.28
CA LYS A 450 20.89 7.95 21.39
C LYS A 450 21.64 8.97 22.26
N LYS A 451 22.27 9.97 21.65
CA LYS A 451 22.93 11.07 22.39
C LYS A 451 21.95 11.91 23.22
N LYS A 452 20.71 12.11 22.74
CA LYS A 452 19.69 12.89 23.45
C LYS A 452 19.03 12.13 24.60
N ASN A 453 19.02 10.80 24.55
CA ASN A 453 18.48 9.91 25.59
C ASN A 453 19.59 8.97 26.07
N PRO A 454 20.60 9.45 26.83
CA PRO A 454 21.60 8.58 27.43
C PRO A 454 20.92 7.57 28.36
N LYS A 455 21.36 6.31 28.33
CA LYS A 455 20.90 5.31 29.31
C LYS A 455 21.07 5.91 30.72
N PRO A 456 20.11 5.71 31.64
CA PRO A 456 20.40 5.96 33.03
C PRO A 456 21.64 5.16 33.37
N LYS A 457 22.66 5.82 33.93
CA LYS A 457 23.82 5.14 34.47
C LYS A 457 23.28 4.14 35.48
N VAL A 458 23.43 2.85 35.20
CA VAL A 458 23.21 1.81 36.20
C VAL A 458 24.33 2.02 37.20
N GLY A 459 23.97 2.61 38.36
CA GLY A 459 24.84 2.62 39.53
C GLY A 459 24.83 1.27 40.19
#